data_eebf88a853697183de056bd713809bcf
#
_entry.id   eebf88a853697183de056bd713809bcf
#
_cell.length_a   1.000
_cell.length_b   1.000
_cell.length_c   1.000
_cell.angle_alpha   90.00
_cell.angle_beta   90.00
_cell.angle_gamma   90.00
#
_symmetry.space_group_name_H-M   'P 1'
#
loop_
_entity.id
_entity.type
_entity.pdbx_description
1 polymer ?
#
loop_
_entity_poly.entity_id
_entity_poly.type
_entity_poly.pdbx_seq_one_letter_code
_entity_poly.pdbx_strand_id
1 'polypeptide(L)'
;CGRSANHAGDSPSGAARDRNAWGSKSFGGAADGAQQRRLATVIDFRPILFITGVLMSTLAVAMCLPAIFDVTVGNPDWQVFALAAALTLFIGVMLGLMTRGDVRNISIRQAFVLTTVVWVVIPSFAALPLAFADLKLSYTDAFFEAMSGLTTTGSTVMLGLDFTPPGILLWRALLQWLGGIGIIAMAIAILPLLQVGGMQLFRMESSDTSDKVMPRTTQIVTYISVLYLALTALCALLYWFGGMSGFDAVTHSMTTIATGGFSTHDASIGFFKSPVIDATATVFMVIGGMPFVLYLQALRGAPARLIRDSQVRWFLVIVMLSILVMWFYRAGAAEGSAFANLGGVAFNVVSVITGTGYATEDYSAWGPFAVSAMFFLMFVGGCAGSTTCGIKVFRFQVLYATAKNQMHRLLQPHGVFIPYYNHRPIPESVTESVMGFFFLYALAFAVIAMCLGLLGLDFLTA
;
A
#
# COMPACT_ATOMS: atom_id res chain seq x y z
N CYS A 1 -54.20 54.05 11.23
CA CYS A 1 -54.80 54.59 9.99
C CYS A 1 -54.62 53.43 8.96
N GLY A 2 -55.59 52.77 8.42
CA GLY A 2 -57.00 53.07 8.22
C GLY A 2 -57.39 52.24 7.00
N ARG A 3 -58.35 51.36 7.24
CA ARG A 3 -59.56 51.13 6.42
C ARG A 3 -59.34 50.57 5.00
N SER A 4 -60.01 49.64 4.51
CA SER A 4 -61.34 48.98 4.62
C SER A 4 -61.66 48.48 3.24
N ALA A 5 -62.06 47.26 3.14
CA ALA A 5 -63.39 46.69 3.01
C ALA A 5 -63.91 46.49 1.57
N ASN A 6 -64.42 45.23 1.43
CA ASN A 6 -65.64 44.85 0.72
C ASN A 6 -65.62 44.68 -0.80
N HIS A 7 -66.16 43.68 -1.46
CA HIS A 7 -67.42 42.92 -1.37
C HIS A 7 -67.32 41.79 -2.39
N ALA A 8 -67.65 40.53 -2.08
CA ALA A 8 -68.95 39.89 -2.29
C ALA A 8 -69.30 39.51 -3.73
N GLY A 9 -69.60 38.21 -3.87
CA GLY A 9 -70.70 37.77 -4.72
C GLY A 9 -70.29 36.81 -5.81
N ASP A 10 -70.57 35.65 -5.77
CA ASP A 10 -71.63 34.73 -6.16
C ASP A 10 -71.15 33.47 -6.84
N SER A 11 -71.59 32.37 -6.31
CA SER A 11 -71.74 31.08 -7.01
C SER A 11 -73.08 31.08 -7.80
N PRO A 12 -73.49 30.05 -8.56
CA PRO A 12 -72.97 28.66 -8.73
C PRO A 12 -73.18 28.12 -10.15
N SER A 13 -72.92 26.82 -10.22
CA SER A 13 -73.50 25.82 -11.18
C SER A 13 -72.57 25.27 -12.29
N GLY A 14 -72.56 23.97 -12.36
CA GLY A 14 -72.25 23.22 -13.54
C GLY A 14 -71.53 21.87 -13.32
N ALA A 15 -72.34 20.89 -12.83
CA ALA A 15 -71.88 19.50 -12.83
C ALA A 15 -71.75 18.95 -14.22
N ALA A 16 -70.62 18.33 -14.53
CA ALA A 16 -70.59 17.26 -15.54
C ALA A 16 -69.48 16.25 -15.20
N ARG A 17 -69.91 15.06 -14.96
CA ARG A 17 -69.16 13.82 -14.77
C ARG A 17 -68.25 13.57 -15.94
N ASP A 18 -66.99 13.32 -15.71
CA ASP A 18 -66.22 12.44 -16.58
C ASP A 18 -65.46 11.38 -15.70
N ARG A 19 -66.17 10.24 -15.53
CA ARG A 19 -65.59 8.99 -15.10
C ARG A 19 -65.13 8.29 -16.35
N ASN A 20 -63.88 8.34 -16.69
CA ASN A 20 -63.16 7.33 -17.48
C ASN A 20 -61.75 7.79 -17.84
N ALA A 21 -60.83 7.77 -16.84
CA ALA A 21 -59.39 7.89 -17.14
C ALA A 21 -58.57 7.09 -16.04
N TRP A 22 -59.02 5.92 -15.73
CA TRP A 22 -58.25 4.94 -14.95
C TRP A 22 -57.99 3.74 -15.84
N GLY A 23 -56.80 3.62 -16.39
CA GLY A 23 -56.34 2.41 -17.05
C GLY A 23 -55.47 2.64 -18.27
N SER A 24 -54.21 3.05 -18.11
CA SER A 24 -53.14 2.68 -19.05
C SER A 24 -51.75 3.29 -18.78
N LYS A 25 -51.37 3.52 -17.50
CA LYS A 25 -50.02 4.01 -17.21
C LYS A 25 -49.34 3.26 -16.05
N SER A 26 -49.24 1.93 -16.05
CA SER A 26 -48.50 1.24 -15.01
C SER A 26 -47.83 -0.07 -15.40
N PHE A 27 -47.82 -0.51 -16.63
CA PHE A 27 -47.15 -1.78 -16.98
C PHE A 27 -45.83 -1.62 -17.76
N GLY A 28 -45.51 -0.45 -18.29
CA GLY A 28 -44.22 -0.19 -18.98
C GLY A 28 -43.04 0.09 -18.05
N GLY A 29 -43.27 0.80 -16.93
CA GLY A 29 -42.22 1.26 -16.03
C GLY A 29 -41.60 0.17 -15.13
N ALA A 30 -42.36 -0.89 -14.82
CA ALA A 30 -41.87 -1.99 -13.99
C ALA A 30 -40.97 -2.97 -14.78
N ALA A 31 -41.27 -3.16 -16.06
CA ALA A 31 -40.47 -4.01 -16.94
C ALA A 31 -39.14 -3.32 -17.31
N ASP A 32 -39.16 -2.01 -17.57
CA ASP A 32 -37.96 -1.22 -17.85
C ASP A 32 -37.04 -1.11 -16.61
N GLY A 33 -37.61 -0.92 -15.44
CA GLY A 33 -36.86 -0.93 -14.17
C GLY A 33 -36.28 -2.30 -13.80
N ALA A 34 -36.95 -3.40 -14.15
CA ALA A 34 -36.46 -4.75 -13.96
C ALA A 34 -35.37 -5.11 -14.98
N GLN A 35 -35.48 -4.62 -16.21
CA GLN A 35 -34.49 -4.80 -17.27
C GLN A 35 -33.24 -3.95 -17.03
N GLN A 36 -33.38 -2.71 -16.56
CA GLN A 36 -32.26 -1.88 -16.10
C GLN A 36 -31.58 -2.48 -14.85
N ARG A 37 -32.33 -3.06 -13.90
CA ARG A 37 -31.74 -3.79 -12.76
C ARG A 37 -31.03 -5.08 -13.17
N ARG A 38 -31.48 -5.80 -14.19
CA ARG A 38 -30.80 -6.99 -14.71
C ARG A 38 -29.53 -6.62 -15.51
N LEU A 39 -29.52 -5.52 -16.24
CA LEU A 39 -28.33 -5.00 -16.92
C LEU A 39 -27.27 -4.46 -15.93
N ALA A 40 -27.71 -4.00 -14.75
CA ALA A 40 -26.80 -3.56 -13.67
C ALA A 40 -26.10 -4.71 -12.93
N THR A 41 -26.39 -5.98 -13.24
CA THR A 41 -25.75 -7.16 -12.60
C THR A 41 -24.56 -7.71 -13.40
N VAL A 42 -24.40 -7.34 -14.67
CA VAL A 42 -23.30 -7.79 -15.52
C VAL A 42 -22.12 -6.83 -15.32
N ILE A 43 -21.02 -7.35 -14.79
CA ILE A 43 -19.77 -6.58 -14.68
C ILE A 43 -19.19 -6.43 -16.09
N ASP A 44 -19.05 -5.20 -16.57
CA ASP A 44 -18.29 -4.93 -17.79
C ASP A 44 -16.78 -5.08 -17.51
N PHE A 45 -16.15 -6.08 -18.12
CA PHE A 45 -14.73 -6.39 -17.96
C PHE A 45 -13.81 -5.52 -18.84
N ARG A 46 -14.35 -4.75 -19.79
CA ARG A 46 -13.54 -3.95 -20.72
C ARG A 46 -12.60 -2.96 -20.00
N PRO A 47 -13.05 -2.14 -19.02
CA PRO A 47 -12.17 -1.24 -18.30
C PRO A 47 -11.07 -1.97 -17.50
N ILE A 48 -11.41 -3.15 -16.95
CA ILE A 48 -10.48 -3.97 -16.18
C ILE A 48 -9.36 -4.48 -17.10
N LEU A 49 -9.72 -5.07 -18.24
CA LEU A 49 -8.76 -5.60 -19.21
C LEU A 49 -7.92 -4.48 -19.85
N PHE A 50 -8.52 -3.33 -20.12
CA PHE A 50 -7.79 -2.17 -20.63
C PHE A 50 -6.70 -1.71 -19.68
N ILE A 51 -7.03 -1.51 -18.39
CA ILE A 51 -6.07 -1.07 -17.38
C ILE A 51 -5.00 -2.14 -17.18
N THR A 52 -5.38 -3.41 -17.10
CA THR A 52 -4.43 -4.52 -17.01
C THR A 52 -3.47 -4.53 -18.20
N GLY A 53 -3.97 -4.31 -19.41
CA GLY A 53 -3.15 -4.22 -20.62
C GLY A 53 -2.15 -3.05 -20.59
N VAL A 54 -2.56 -1.88 -20.08
CA VAL A 54 -1.68 -0.72 -19.88
C VAL A 54 -0.59 -1.03 -18.86
N LEU A 55 -0.95 -1.65 -17.73
CA LEU A 55 0.02 -2.03 -16.68
C LEU A 55 1.01 -3.08 -17.20
N MET A 56 0.55 -4.08 -17.95
CA MET A 56 1.42 -5.07 -18.61
C MET A 56 2.39 -4.41 -19.59
N SER A 57 1.92 -3.45 -20.38
CA SER A 57 2.77 -2.71 -21.30
C SER A 57 3.84 -1.89 -20.55
N THR A 58 3.48 -1.28 -19.42
CA THR A 58 4.42 -0.58 -18.55
C THR A 58 5.46 -1.54 -17.94
N LEU A 59 5.02 -2.73 -17.51
CA LEU A 59 5.91 -3.78 -17.00
C LEU A 59 6.90 -4.23 -18.08
N ALA A 60 6.45 -4.42 -19.32
CA ALA A 60 7.30 -4.80 -20.45
C ALA A 60 8.37 -3.75 -20.75
N VAL A 61 8.02 -2.46 -20.67
CA VAL A 61 9.01 -1.36 -20.81
C VAL A 61 10.02 -1.40 -19.66
N ALA A 62 9.58 -1.68 -18.43
CA ALA A 62 10.49 -1.81 -17.30
C ALA A 62 11.47 -2.99 -17.45
N MET A 63 11.08 -4.11 -18.08
CA MET A 63 11.97 -5.25 -18.40
C MET A 63 13.10 -4.87 -19.35
N CYS A 64 12.96 -3.80 -20.13
CA CYS A 64 14.03 -3.34 -21.00
C CYS A 64 15.25 -2.79 -20.22
N LEU A 65 15.05 -2.30 -18.99
CA LEU A 65 16.14 -1.76 -18.17
C LEU A 65 17.16 -2.84 -17.77
N PRO A 66 16.76 -3.97 -17.14
CA PRO A 66 17.69 -5.07 -16.87
C PRO A 66 18.24 -5.71 -18.14
N ALA A 67 17.46 -5.79 -19.25
CA ALA A 67 17.97 -6.26 -20.52
C ALA A 67 19.15 -5.39 -21.03
N ILE A 68 18.98 -4.08 -21.03
CA ILE A 68 20.06 -3.13 -21.45
C ILE A 68 21.25 -3.27 -20.51
N PHE A 69 21.03 -3.40 -19.21
CA PHE A 69 22.11 -3.54 -18.25
C PHE A 69 22.92 -4.83 -18.48
N ASP A 70 22.24 -5.98 -18.68
CA ASP A 70 22.88 -7.25 -18.96
C ASP A 70 23.71 -7.21 -20.28
N VAL A 71 23.22 -6.51 -21.31
CA VAL A 71 24.00 -6.28 -22.54
C VAL A 71 25.31 -5.55 -22.23
N THR A 72 25.29 -4.53 -21.37
CA THR A 72 26.51 -3.74 -21.03
C THR A 72 27.54 -4.56 -20.26
N VAL A 73 27.10 -5.55 -19.49
CA VAL A 73 27.95 -6.45 -18.70
C VAL A 73 28.34 -7.72 -19.49
N GLY A 74 27.70 -7.94 -20.65
CA GLY A 74 27.94 -9.13 -21.48
C GLY A 74 27.25 -10.40 -20.98
N ASN A 75 26.22 -10.27 -20.16
CA ASN A 75 25.45 -11.41 -19.66
C ASN A 75 24.41 -11.88 -20.71
N PRO A 76 24.32 -13.19 -21.04
CA PRO A 76 23.36 -13.70 -22.02
C PRO A 76 21.89 -13.59 -21.62
N ASP A 77 21.56 -13.38 -20.35
CA ASP A 77 20.17 -13.27 -19.83
C ASP A 77 19.42 -12.08 -20.42
N TRP A 78 20.09 -11.11 -21.06
CA TRP A 78 19.43 -10.03 -21.79
C TRP A 78 18.41 -10.56 -22.82
N GLN A 79 18.67 -11.75 -23.44
CA GLN A 79 17.77 -12.37 -24.40
C GLN A 79 16.46 -12.82 -23.74
N VAL A 80 16.54 -13.34 -22.51
CA VAL A 80 15.37 -13.77 -21.73
C VAL A 80 14.51 -12.56 -21.38
N PHE A 81 15.15 -11.46 -20.91
CA PHE A 81 14.44 -10.21 -20.65
C PHE A 81 13.79 -9.63 -21.90
N ALA A 82 14.49 -9.61 -23.03
CA ALA A 82 13.97 -9.10 -24.29
C ALA A 82 12.76 -9.91 -24.81
N LEU A 83 12.83 -11.23 -24.72
CA LEU A 83 11.75 -12.13 -25.13
C LEU A 83 10.53 -11.99 -24.20
N ALA A 84 10.76 -11.97 -22.89
CA ALA A 84 9.72 -11.76 -21.87
C ALA A 84 9.04 -10.39 -22.05
N ALA A 85 9.83 -9.33 -22.30
CA ALA A 85 9.32 -8.00 -22.60
C ALA A 85 8.47 -7.97 -23.86
N ALA A 86 8.94 -8.58 -24.96
CA ALA A 86 8.21 -8.64 -26.22
C ALA A 86 6.87 -9.38 -26.08
N LEU A 87 6.85 -10.52 -25.40
CA LEU A 87 5.63 -11.30 -25.13
C LEU A 87 4.65 -10.49 -24.27
N THR A 88 5.14 -9.91 -23.17
CA THR A 88 4.33 -9.12 -22.23
C THR A 88 3.76 -7.88 -22.91
N LEU A 89 4.57 -7.20 -23.72
CA LEU A 89 4.14 -6.03 -24.50
C LEU A 89 3.08 -6.41 -25.53
N PHE A 90 3.30 -7.49 -26.29
CA PHE A 90 2.35 -7.97 -27.28
C PHE A 90 0.99 -8.23 -26.65
N ILE A 91 0.92 -9.00 -25.56
CA ILE A 91 -0.33 -9.30 -24.86
C ILE A 91 -0.94 -8.03 -24.25
N GLY A 92 -0.14 -7.17 -23.62
CA GLY A 92 -0.59 -5.92 -23.02
C GLY A 92 -1.21 -4.97 -24.04
N VAL A 93 -0.55 -4.79 -25.19
CA VAL A 93 -1.06 -3.95 -26.29
C VAL A 93 -2.31 -4.55 -26.92
N MET A 94 -2.35 -5.86 -27.16
CA MET A 94 -3.54 -6.54 -27.68
C MET A 94 -4.75 -6.36 -26.76
N LEU A 95 -4.58 -6.59 -25.44
CA LEU A 95 -5.63 -6.34 -24.45
C LEU A 95 -6.10 -4.89 -24.47
N GLY A 96 -5.16 -3.94 -24.50
CA GLY A 96 -5.47 -2.51 -24.55
C GLY A 96 -6.23 -2.10 -25.82
N LEU A 97 -5.84 -2.63 -26.98
CA LEU A 97 -6.51 -2.33 -28.27
C LEU A 97 -7.89 -2.95 -28.35
N MET A 98 -8.04 -4.21 -27.94
CA MET A 98 -9.32 -4.94 -28.00
C MET A 98 -10.37 -4.38 -27.03
N THR A 99 -9.95 -3.74 -25.95
CA THR A 99 -10.85 -3.29 -24.87
C THR A 99 -10.95 -1.78 -24.77
N ARG A 100 -10.49 -1.04 -25.79
CA ARG A 100 -10.63 0.42 -25.86
C ARG A 100 -12.08 0.86 -25.61
N GLY A 101 -12.31 1.65 -24.56
CA GLY A 101 -13.62 2.13 -24.17
C GLY A 101 -13.53 3.29 -23.20
N ASP A 102 -14.67 3.80 -22.73
CA ASP A 102 -14.70 4.88 -21.74
C ASP A 102 -14.37 4.32 -20.34
N VAL A 103 -13.17 4.65 -19.85
CA VAL A 103 -12.63 4.22 -18.55
C VAL A 103 -12.99 5.19 -17.42
N ARG A 104 -13.77 6.26 -17.72
CA ARG A 104 -13.97 7.38 -16.80
C ARG A 104 -14.77 7.05 -15.55
N ASN A 105 -15.59 5.98 -15.58
CA ASN A 105 -16.49 5.63 -14.48
C ASN A 105 -16.35 4.16 -14.09
N ILE A 106 -15.33 3.84 -13.29
CA ILE A 106 -15.15 2.49 -12.74
C ILE A 106 -16.07 2.34 -11.53
N SER A 107 -16.96 1.34 -11.54
CA SER A 107 -17.79 0.98 -10.40
C SER A 107 -16.93 0.36 -9.27
N ILE A 108 -17.43 0.41 -8.03
CA ILE A 108 -16.76 -0.20 -6.87
C ILE A 108 -16.49 -1.69 -7.11
N ARG A 109 -17.46 -2.42 -7.70
CA ARG A 109 -17.29 -3.85 -8.03
C ARG A 109 -16.16 -4.10 -9.04
N GLN A 110 -16.10 -3.27 -10.09
CA GLN A 110 -15.00 -3.33 -11.07
C GLN A 110 -13.65 -3.02 -10.45
N ALA A 111 -13.57 -2.07 -9.50
CA ALA A 111 -12.35 -1.75 -8.80
C ALA A 111 -11.83 -2.94 -7.95
N PHE A 112 -12.72 -3.67 -7.25
CA PHE A 112 -12.34 -4.90 -6.54
C PHE A 112 -11.80 -5.98 -7.48
N VAL A 113 -12.53 -6.27 -8.57
CA VAL A 113 -12.11 -7.27 -9.55
C VAL A 113 -10.79 -6.85 -10.22
N LEU A 114 -10.66 -5.58 -10.60
CA LEU A 114 -9.42 -5.03 -11.17
C LEU A 114 -8.23 -5.26 -10.24
N THR A 115 -8.38 -4.93 -8.96
CA THR A 115 -7.31 -5.12 -7.97
C THR A 115 -6.88 -6.58 -7.92
N THR A 116 -7.82 -7.52 -7.81
CA THR A 116 -7.50 -8.95 -7.75
C THR A 116 -6.81 -9.43 -9.03
N VAL A 117 -7.34 -9.06 -10.21
CA VAL A 117 -6.79 -9.45 -11.52
C VAL A 117 -5.37 -8.93 -11.70
N VAL A 118 -5.11 -7.67 -11.36
CA VAL A 118 -3.78 -7.05 -11.48
C VAL A 118 -2.76 -7.77 -10.60
N TRP A 119 -3.11 -8.07 -9.33
CA TRP A 119 -2.21 -8.78 -8.42
C TRP A 119 -1.92 -10.23 -8.78
N VAL A 120 -2.69 -10.83 -9.70
CA VAL A 120 -2.39 -12.18 -10.23
C VAL A 120 -1.66 -12.07 -11.58
N VAL A 121 -2.16 -11.24 -12.49
CA VAL A 121 -1.64 -11.18 -13.86
C VAL A 121 -0.25 -10.54 -13.92
N ILE A 122 -0.04 -9.41 -13.25
CA ILE A 122 1.25 -8.71 -13.35
C ILE A 122 2.41 -9.56 -12.80
N PRO A 123 2.34 -10.19 -11.61
CA PRO A 123 3.40 -11.08 -11.15
C PRO A 123 3.61 -12.31 -12.05
N SER A 124 2.55 -12.84 -12.68
CA SER A 124 2.68 -13.97 -13.61
C SER A 124 3.60 -13.65 -14.79
N PHE A 125 3.50 -12.44 -15.35
CA PHE A 125 4.39 -11.99 -16.41
C PHE A 125 5.74 -11.50 -15.89
N ALA A 126 5.77 -10.89 -14.71
CA ALA A 126 7.01 -10.47 -14.06
C ALA A 126 7.91 -11.65 -13.67
N ALA A 127 7.33 -12.82 -13.46
CA ALA A 127 8.04 -14.07 -13.18
C ALA A 127 8.80 -14.64 -14.39
N LEU A 128 8.41 -14.30 -15.62
CA LEU A 128 9.00 -14.90 -16.83
C LEU A 128 10.52 -14.73 -16.88
N PRO A 129 11.13 -13.55 -16.67
CA PRO A 129 12.58 -13.45 -16.67
C PRO A 129 13.24 -14.31 -15.60
N LEU A 130 12.63 -14.44 -14.42
CA LEU A 130 13.16 -15.23 -13.31
C LEU A 130 13.08 -16.74 -13.57
N ALA A 131 12.02 -17.19 -14.24
CA ALA A 131 11.80 -18.61 -14.54
C ALA A 131 12.65 -19.12 -15.70
N PHE A 132 12.98 -18.26 -16.68
CA PHE A 132 13.69 -18.65 -17.90
C PHE A 132 15.17 -18.24 -17.91
N ALA A 133 15.63 -17.45 -16.94
CA ALA A 133 17.05 -17.23 -16.70
C ALA A 133 17.72 -18.50 -16.16
N ASP A 134 19.05 -18.60 -16.24
CA ASP A 134 19.80 -19.77 -15.75
C ASP A 134 19.92 -19.78 -14.21
N LEU A 135 18.79 -19.65 -13.53
CA LEU A 135 18.69 -19.60 -12.05
C LEU A 135 18.21 -20.93 -11.46
N LYS A 136 17.81 -21.91 -12.29
CA LYS A 136 17.20 -23.18 -11.87
C LYS A 136 15.94 -23.03 -11.00
N LEU A 137 15.26 -21.89 -11.07
CA LEU A 137 14.00 -21.65 -10.37
C LEU A 137 12.84 -22.33 -11.10
N SER A 138 11.95 -22.99 -10.35
CA SER A 138 10.66 -23.40 -10.91
C SER A 138 9.81 -22.16 -11.22
N TYR A 139 8.82 -22.27 -12.12
CA TYR A 139 7.90 -21.17 -12.38
C TYR A 139 7.14 -20.74 -11.11
N THR A 140 6.84 -21.67 -10.19
CA THR A 140 6.20 -21.39 -8.91
C THR A 140 7.08 -20.51 -8.02
N ASP A 141 8.39 -20.84 -7.94
CA ASP A 141 9.36 -20.06 -7.18
C ASP A 141 9.55 -18.66 -7.80
N ALA A 142 9.65 -18.60 -9.13
CA ALA A 142 9.75 -17.36 -9.88
C ALA A 142 8.49 -16.46 -9.69
N PHE A 143 7.30 -17.07 -9.67
CA PHE A 143 6.06 -16.36 -9.38
C PHE A 143 6.03 -15.84 -7.93
N PHE A 144 6.46 -16.65 -6.96
CA PHE A 144 6.58 -16.22 -5.57
C PHE A 144 7.53 -15.03 -5.44
N GLU A 145 8.70 -15.10 -6.05
CA GLU A 145 9.71 -14.04 -6.03
C GLU A 145 9.18 -12.74 -6.67
N ALA A 146 8.52 -12.87 -7.83
CA ALA A 146 7.91 -11.73 -8.53
C ALA A 146 6.74 -11.12 -7.74
N MET A 147 5.90 -11.96 -7.11
CA MET A 147 4.81 -11.52 -6.25
C MET A 147 5.37 -10.80 -5.02
N SER A 148 6.34 -11.39 -4.34
CA SER A 148 7.02 -10.79 -3.19
C SER A 148 7.68 -9.46 -3.55
N GLY A 149 8.31 -9.38 -4.73
CA GLY A 149 8.85 -8.13 -5.24
C GLY A 149 7.78 -7.07 -5.46
N LEU A 150 6.75 -7.38 -6.23
CA LEU A 150 5.72 -6.42 -6.61
C LEU A 150 4.85 -5.97 -5.41
N THR A 151 4.60 -6.86 -4.44
CA THR A 151 3.87 -6.52 -3.21
C THR A 151 4.74 -5.84 -2.16
N THR A 152 6.03 -5.62 -2.46
CA THR A 152 7.03 -5.07 -1.53
C THR A 152 7.15 -5.89 -0.22
N THR A 153 6.92 -7.21 -0.30
CA THR A 153 6.98 -8.11 0.87
C THR A 153 8.42 -8.41 1.28
N GLY A 154 9.32 -8.65 0.29
CA GLY A 154 10.74 -8.88 0.54
C GLY A 154 11.12 -10.32 0.89
N SER A 155 10.17 -11.24 1.02
CA SER A 155 10.47 -12.67 1.19
C SER A 155 11.08 -13.21 -0.09
N THR A 156 12.17 -14.00 0.02
CA THR A 156 12.91 -14.56 -1.12
C THR A 156 13.11 -16.05 -0.98
N VAL A 157 13.00 -16.75 -2.10
CA VAL A 157 13.39 -18.17 -2.24
C VAL A 157 14.74 -18.31 -2.95
N MET A 158 15.32 -17.19 -3.40
CA MET A 158 16.62 -17.17 -4.06
C MET A 158 17.75 -17.20 -3.03
N LEU A 159 18.74 -18.05 -3.28
CA LEU A 159 19.98 -18.17 -2.53
C LEU A 159 21.18 -17.90 -3.45
N GLY A 160 22.28 -17.45 -2.88
CA GLY A 160 23.50 -17.15 -3.66
C GLY A 160 23.39 -15.84 -4.43
N LEU A 161 22.77 -14.82 -3.84
CA LEU A 161 22.56 -13.51 -4.46
C LEU A 161 23.88 -12.86 -4.89
N ASP A 162 24.97 -13.11 -4.16
CA ASP A 162 26.31 -12.60 -4.47
C ASP A 162 26.85 -13.09 -5.82
N PHE A 163 26.31 -14.20 -6.36
CA PHE A 163 26.68 -14.78 -7.65
C PHE A 163 25.58 -14.65 -8.72
N THR A 164 24.44 -14.04 -8.35
CA THR A 164 23.31 -13.89 -9.26
C THR A 164 23.57 -12.81 -10.31
N PRO A 165 23.17 -13.02 -11.58
CA PRO A 165 23.32 -12.05 -12.64
C PRO A 165 22.76 -10.66 -12.25
N PRO A 166 23.47 -9.58 -12.56
CA PRO A 166 23.08 -8.25 -12.11
C PRO A 166 21.76 -7.75 -12.71
N GLY A 167 21.37 -8.17 -13.92
CA GLY A 167 20.07 -7.88 -14.49
C GLY A 167 18.92 -8.45 -13.67
N ILE A 168 19.09 -9.67 -13.12
CA ILE A 168 18.10 -10.29 -12.24
C ILE A 168 17.98 -9.53 -10.91
N LEU A 169 19.10 -9.14 -10.31
CA LEU A 169 19.11 -8.34 -9.08
C LEU A 169 18.44 -6.96 -9.29
N LEU A 170 18.73 -6.32 -10.42
CA LEU A 170 18.08 -5.07 -10.81
C LEU A 170 16.58 -5.26 -11.04
N TRP A 171 16.18 -6.39 -11.67
CA TRP A 171 14.76 -6.70 -11.88
C TRP A 171 14.00 -6.84 -10.57
N ARG A 172 14.55 -7.57 -9.60
CA ARG A 172 13.98 -7.70 -8.25
C ARG A 172 13.78 -6.33 -7.58
N ALA A 173 14.81 -5.47 -7.64
CA ALA A 173 14.74 -4.12 -7.09
C ALA A 173 13.70 -3.24 -7.81
N LEU A 174 13.62 -3.33 -9.15
CA LEU A 174 12.62 -2.63 -9.95
C LEU A 174 11.19 -3.07 -9.63
N LEU A 175 10.96 -4.37 -9.42
CA LEU A 175 9.63 -4.87 -9.03
C LEU A 175 9.19 -4.26 -7.71
N GLN A 176 10.05 -4.19 -6.71
CA GLN A 176 9.74 -3.54 -5.44
C GLN A 176 9.50 -2.04 -5.60
N TRP A 177 10.32 -1.38 -6.39
CA TRP A 177 10.21 0.05 -6.63
C TRP A 177 8.91 0.44 -7.34
N LEU A 178 8.52 -0.32 -8.38
CA LEU A 178 7.26 -0.16 -9.09
C LEU A 178 6.06 -0.52 -8.21
N GLY A 179 6.19 -1.57 -7.40
CA GLY A 179 5.19 -1.98 -6.42
C GLY A 179 4.91 -0.89 -5.37
N GLY A 180 5.96 -0.27 -4.83
CA GLY A 180 5.84 0.82 -3.86
C GLY A 180 5.08 2.03 -4.40
N ILE A 181 5.41 2.49 -5.62
CA ILE A 181 4.64 3.53 -6.32
C ILE A 181 3.20 3.08 -6.59
N GLY A 182 2.99 1.83 -7.02
CA GLY A 182 1.68 1.27 -7.29
C GLY A 182 0.78 1.26 -6.06
N ILE A 183 1.32 0.86 -4.91
CA ILE A 183 0.61 0.85 -3.62
C ILE A 183 0.22 2.27 -3.20
N ILE A 184 1.12 3.26 -3.32
CA ILE A 184 0.82 4.66 -2.98
C ILE A 184 -0.28 5.21 -3.91
N ALA A 185 -0.15 4.98 -5.22
CA ALA A 185 -1.15 5.42 -6.20
C ALA A 185 -2.51 4.78 -5.94
N MET A 186 -2.56 3.49 -5.63
CA MET A 186 -3.77 2.76 -5.26
C MET A 186 -4.38 3.31 -3.96
N ALA A 187 -3.55 3.59 -2.95
CA ALA A 187 -4.00 4.12 -1.67
C ALA A 187 -4.68 5.50 -1.82
N ILE A 188 -4.22 6.30 -2.77
CA ILE A 188 -4.77 7.64 -3.01
C ILE A 188 -5.97 7.61 -3.95
N ALA A 189 -5.93 6.80 -5.01
CA ALA A 189 -6.94 6.81 -6.06
C ALA A 189 -8.09 5.84 -5.83
N ILE A 190 -7.83 4.64 -5.35
CA ILE A 190 -8.79 3.52 -5.32
C ILE A 190 -9.33 3.25 -3.92
N LEU A 191 -8.47 3.16 -2.90
CA LEU A 191 -8.90 2.79 -1.54
C LEU A 191 -9.97 3.72 -0.94
N PRO A 192 -9.95 5.06 -1.14
CA PRO A 192 -11.01 5.92 -0.66
C PRO A 192 -12.38 5.65 -1.32
N LEU A 193 -12.38 5.13 -2.56
CA LEU A 193 -13.60 4.73 -3.28
C LEU A 193 -14.17 3.43 -2.76
N LEU A 194 -13.32 2.49 -2.35
CA LEU A 194 -13.72 1.17 -1.88
C LEU A 194 -14.33 1.19 -0.47
N GLN A 195 -14.13 2.25 0.30
CA GLN A 195 -14.63 2.42 1.67
C GLN A 195 -14.26 1.26 2.61
N VAL A 196 -13.12 0.60 2.37
CA VAL A 196 -12.66 -0.57 3.13
C VAL A 196 -11.72 -0.16 4.26
N GLY A 197 -11.88 -0.80 5.43
CA GLY A 197 -10.94 -0.70 6.54
C GLY A 197 -10.71 0.70 7.09
N GLY A 198 -11.72 1.59 7.05
CA GLY A 198 -11.65 2.95 7.60
C GLY A 198 -10.98 3.99 6.70
N MET A 199 -10.58 3.65 5.47
CA MET A 199 -9.93 4.57 4.53
C MET A 199 -10.79 5.78 4.13
N GLN A 200 -12.09 5.75 4.43
CA GLN A 200 -13.03 6.88 4.28
C GLN A 200 -12.55 8.14 5.01
N LEU A 201 -11.85 8.00 6.14
CA LEU A 201 -11.30 9.12 6.91
C LEU A 201 -10.38 10.01 6.06
N PHE A 202 -9.59 9.41 5.17
CA PHE A 202 -8.67 10.16 4.30
C PHE A 202 -9.39 10.95 3.22
N ARG A 203 -10.54 10.49 2.75
CA ARG A 203 -11.39 11.26 1.83
C ARG A 203 -11.97 12.48 2.52
N MET A 204 -12.41 12.35 3.78
CA MET A 204 -12.93 13.47 4.57
C MET A 204 -11.83 14.49 4.91
N GLU A 205 -10.60 14.01 5.16
CA GLU A 205 -9.46 14.86 5.47
C GLU A 205 -8.97 15.64 4.23
N SER A 206 -9.02 15.02 3.05
CA SER A 206 -8.64 15.66 1.79
C SER A 206 -9.71 16.60 1.22
N SER A 207 -11.00 16.45 1.56
CA SER A 207 -12.08 17.31 1.04
C SER A 207 -12.19 18.68 1.71
N ASP A 208 -11.65 18.86 2.91
CA ASP A 208 -11.75 20.12 3.68
C ASP A 208 -10.57 21.09 3.48
N THR A 209 -9.56 20.71 2.73
CA THR A 209 -8.51 21.66 2.37
C THR A 209 -8.94 22.50 1.18
N SER A 210 -9.84 23.47 1.48
CA SER A 210 -10.24 24.62 0.67
C SER A 210 -10.56 24.35 -0.82
N ASP A 211 -11.76 24.70 -1.19
CA ASP A 211 -12.41 24.69 -2.51
C ASP A 211 -11.64 25.32 -3.69
N LYS A 212 -10.37 25.67 -3.55
CA LYS A 212 -9.72 26.49 -4.58
C LYS A 212 -8.44 25.94 -5.21
N VAL A 213 -7.80 24.87 -4.72
CA VAL A 213 -6.52 24.37 -5.29
C VAL A 213 -6.32 22.87 -5.08
N MET A 214 -7.34 22.02 -5.27
CA MET A 214 -7.05 20.57 -5.34
C MET A 214 -6.71 20.19 -6.78
N PRO A 215 -5.44 19.84 -7.08
CA PRO A 215 -5.08 19.27 -8.35
C PRO A 215 -5.91 17.99 -8.58
N ARG A 216 -6.27 17.72 -9.84
CA ARG A 216 -6.89 16.44 -10.22
C ARG A 216 -6.04 15.29 -9.67
N THR A 217 -6.66 14.17 -9.31
CA THR A 217 -5.98 12.97 -8.75
C THR A 217 -4.70 12.60 -9.52
N THR A 218 -4.74 12.74 -10.84
CA THR A 218 -3.59 12.53 -11.74
C THR A 218 -2.40 13.43 -11.39
N GLN A 219 -2.63 14.72 -11.08
CA GLN A 219 -1.55 15.64 -10.73
C GLN A 219 -0.93 15.29 -9.38
N ILE A 220 -1.74 14.84 -8.41
CA ILE A 220 -1.23 14.39 -7.10
C ILE A 220 -0.32 13.18 -7.29
N VAL A 221 -0.75 12.19 -8.07
CA VAL A 221 0.04 10.99 -8.37
C VAL A 221 1.35 11.37 -9.06
N THR A 222 1.32 12.27 -10.05
CA THR A 222 2.53 12.74 -10.74
C THR A 222 3.51 13.40 -9.77
N TYR A 223 3.06 14.32 -8.91
CA TYR A 223 3.94 14.97 -7.94
C TYR A 223 4.53 13.98 -6.93
N ILE A 224 3.75 13.00 -6.50
CA ILE A 224 4.23 11.95 -5.60
C ILE A 224 5.25 11.06 -6.30
N SER A 225 5.06 10.73 -7.58
CA SER A 225 6.03 9.95 -8.36
C SER A 225 7.36 10.70 -8.51
N VAL A 226 7.32 12.01 -8.77
CA VAL A 226 8.53 12.84 -8.84
C VAL A 226 9.23 12.89 -7.47
N LEU A 227 8.48 13.07 -6.39
CA LEU A 227 9.03 13.06 -5.03
C LEU A 227 9.65 11.71 -4.69
N TYR A 228 8.98 10.60 -5.03
CA TYR A 228 9.46 9.24 -4.82
C TYR A 228 10.79 9.00 -5.55
N LEU A 229 10.88 9.44 -6.82
CA LEU A 229 12.12 9.40 -7.60
C LEU A 229 13.23 10.26 -6.97
N ALA A 230 12.91 11.46 -6.51
CA ALA A 230 13.88 12.35 -5.87
C ALA A 230 14.42 11.76 -4.56
N LEU A 231 13.54 11.15 -3.72
CA LEU A 231 13.96 10.47 -2.50
C LEU A 231 14.80 9.22 -2.81
N THR A 232 14.47 8.46 -3.86
CA THR A 232 15.27 7.32 -4.31
C THR A 232 16.66 7.77 -4.74
N ALA A 233 16.76 8.85 -5.55
CA ALA A 233 18.03 9.40 -5.99
C ALA A 233 18.88 9.92 -4.82
N LEU A 234 18.25 10.61 -3.86
CA LEU A 234 18.95 11.09 -2.66
C LEU A 234 19.46 9.91 -1.81
N CYS A 235 18.65 8.86 -1.63
CA CYS A 235 19.04 7.65 -0.92
C CYS A 235 20.23 6.97 -1.62
N ALA A 236 20.18 6.83 -2.96
CA ALA A 236 21.27 6.25 -3.74
C ALA A 236 22.57 7.04 -3.59
N LEU A 237 22.51 8.36 -3.63
CA LEU A 237 23.69 9.22 -3.41
C LEU A 237 24.30 9.00 -2.02
N LEU A 238 23.48 8.94 -0.98
CA LEU A 238 23.97 8.72 0.38
C LEU A 238 24.54 7.31 0.58
N TYR A 239 23.96 6.28 -0.05
CA TYR A 239 24.53 4.93 -0.05
C TYR A 239 25.88 4.90 -0.78
N TRP A 240 25.98 5.56 -1.93
CA TRP A 240 27.23 5.65 -2.68
C TRP A 240 28.32 6.37 -1.88
N PHE A 241 28.02 7.50 -1.25
CA PHE A 241 28.93 8.17 -0.32
C PHE A 241 29.27 7.34 0.92
N GLY A 242 28.34 6.46 1.35
CA GLY A 242 28.55 5.50 2.44
C GLY A 242 29.49 4.33 2.10
N GLY A 243 29.87 4.19 0.81
CA GLY A 243 30.82 3.18 0.32
C GLY A 243 30.18 2.02 -0.44
N MET A 244 28.91 2.07 -0.81
CA MET A 244 28.30 1.11 -1.75
C MET A 244 28.82 1.30 -3.17
N SER A 245 28.87 0.23 -3.95
CA SER A 245 29.04 0.33 -5.40
C SER A 245 27.91 1.13 -6.02
N GLY A 246 28.11 1.72 -7.21
CA GLY A 246 27.02 2.45 -7.89
C GLY A 246 25.80 1.56 -8.17
N PHE A 247 26.01 0.29 -8.49
CA PHE A 247 24.95 -0.69 -8.70
C PHE A 247 24.18 -0.98 -7.39
N ASP A 248 24.89 -1.30 -6.31
CA ASP A 248 24.28 -1.56 -5.01
C ASP A 248 23.55 -0.36 -4.47
N ALA A 249 24.11 0.84 -4.60
CA ALA A 249 23.49 2.08 -4.15
C ALA A 249 22.14 2.34 -4.83
N VAL A 250 22.05 2.12 -6.15
CA VAL A 250 20.80 2.29 -6.91
C VAL A 250 19.79 1.22 -6.55
N THR A 251 20.18 -0.06 -6.56
CA THR A 251 19.27 -1.17 -6.26
C THR A 251 18.74 -1.11 -4.84
N HIS A 252 19.62 -0.91 -3.83
CA HIS A 252 19.17 -0.78 -2.44
C HIS A 252 18.36 0.48 -2.18
N SER A 253 18.63 1.62 -2.86
CA SER A 253 17.79 2.80 -2.71
C SER A 253 16.36 2.58 -3.19
N MET A 254 16.18 1.85 -4.30
CA MET A 254 14.87 1.45 -4.81
C MET A 254 14.10 0.61 -3.79
N THR A 255 14.75 -0.40 -3.23
CA THR A 255 14.13 -1.33 -2.28
C THR A 255 13.94 -0.71 -0.89
N THR A 256 14.79 0.25 -0.48
CA THR A 256 14.65 1.00 0.79
C THR A 256 13.45 1.95 0.74
N ILE A 257 13.31 2.78 -0.31
CA ILE A 257 12.18 3.72 -0.43
C ILE A 257 10.87 2.99 -0.64
N ALA A 258 10.89 1.86 -1.33
CA ALA A 258 9.75 0.95 -1.47
C ALA A 258 9.43 0.21 -0.15
N THR A 259 10.32 0.25 0.84
CA THR A 259 10.25 -0.58 2.07
C THR A 259 10.04 -2.06 1.75
N GLY A 260 10.76 -2.56 0.73
CA GLY A 260 10.58 -3.90 0.21
C GLY A 260 11.63 -4.92 0.67
N GLY A 261 12.87 -4.48 0.95
CA GLY A 261 13.91 -5.27 1.61
C GLY A 261 14.70 -6.25 0.74
N PHE A 262 14.46 -6.34 -0.56
CA PHE A 262 15.34 -7.11 -1.42
C PHE A 262 16.74 -6.52 -1.46
N SER A 263 17.75 -7.39 -1.37
CA SER A 263 19.17 -7.04 -1.41
C SER A 263 19.84 -7.72 -2.61
N THR A 264 21.01 -7.22 -2.97
CA THR A 264 21.94 -7.80 -3.92
C THR A 264 22.87 -8.84 -3.27
N HIS A 265 22.85 -8.95 -1.93
CA HIS A 265 23.70 -9.84 -1.13
C HIS A 265 22.87 -10.71 -0.20
N ASP A 266 23.32 -11.97 0.01
CA ASP A 266 22.66 -12.91 0.95
C ASP A 266 22.65 -12.38 2.39
N ALA A 267 23.73 -11.67 2.80
CA ALA A 267 23.83 -11.06 4.13
C ALA A 267 23.03 -9.74 4.27
N SER A 268 22.21 -9.37 3.28
CA SER A 268 21.42 -8.13 3.26
C SER A 268 22.32 -6.90 3.49
N ILE A 269 21.84 -5.87 4.17
CA ILE A 269 22.63 -4.64 4.48
C ILE A 269 23.82 -4.97 5.39
N GLY A 270 23.76 -6.05 6.18
CA GLY A 270 24.89 -6.52 7.00
C GLY A 270 26.17 -6.84 6.22
N PHE A 271 26.08 -7.04 4.91
CA PHE A 271 27.23 -7.23 4.03
C PHE A 271 28.20 -6.05 4.05
N PHE A 272 27.67 -4.82 4.05
CA PHE A 272 28.48 -3.59 3.90
C PHE A 272 29.24 -3.19 5.17
N LYS A 273 28.80 -3.64 6.34
CA LYS A 273 29.44 -3.37 7.65
C LYS A 273 29.76 -1.90 7.89
N SER A 274 28.90 -0.98 7.41
CA SER A 274 29.10 0.47 7.44
C SER A 274 28.00 1.13 8.28
N PRO A 275 28.33 1.77 9.40
CA PRO A 275 27.36 2.51 10.22
C PRO A 275 26.65 3.64 9.46
N VAL A 276 27.30 4.20 8.44
CA VAL A 276 26.71 5.26 7.60
C VAL A 276 25.60 4.68 6.70
N ILE A 277 25.82 3.49 6.14
CA ILE A 277 24.82 2.77 5.34
C ILE A 277 23.63 2.38 6.23
N ASP A 278 23.89 1.82 7.42
CA ASP A 278 22.85 1.42 8.37
C ASP A 278 22.00 2.61 8.81
N ALA A 279 22.64 3.74 9.14
CA ALA A 279 21.93 4.96 9.51
C ALA A 279 21.11 5.53 8.35
N THR A 280 21.67 5.53 7.13
CA THR A 280 20.97 5.97 5.92
C THR A 280 19.73 5.11 5.68
N ALA A 281 19.89 3.78 5.70
CA ALA A 281 18.77 2.85 5.53
C ALA A 281 17.68 3.09 6.59
N THR A 282 18.08 3.19 7.86
CA THR A 282 17.14 3.44 8.97
C THR A 282 16.32 4.70 8.76
N VAL A 283 16.97 5.81 8.40
CA VAL A 283 16.29 7.09 8.16
C VAL A 283 15.33 6.99 6.96
N PHE A 284 15.77 6.38 5.84
CA PHE A 284 14.93 6.28 4.66
C PHE A 284 13.80 5.25 4.79
N MET A 285 13.96 4.19 5.58
CA MET A 285 12.86 3.30 5.95
C MET A 285 11.79 4.04 6.76
N VAL A 286 12.18 4.90 7.72
CA VAL A 286 11.24 5.75 8.46
C VAL A 286 10.56 6.76 7.53
N ILE A 287 11.30 7.40 6.60
CA ILE A 287 10.74 8.30 5.59
C ILE A 287 9.72 7.56 4.70
N GLY A 288 10.04 6.36 4.23
CA GLY A 288 9.12 5.50 3.47
C GLY A 288 7.86 5.14 4.27
N GLY A 289 7.97 5.06 5.61
CA GLY A 289 6.86 4.78 6.53
C GLY A 289 5.89 5.94 6.78
N MET A 290 6.20 7.15 6.32
CA MET A 290 5.35 8.33 6.50
C MET A 290 4.51 8.62 5.23
N PRO A 291 3.38 9.38 5.36
CA PRO A 291 2.50 9.64 4.22
C PRO A 291 3.15 10.54 3.17
N PHE A 292 3.25 10.08 1.92
CA PHE A 292 3.85 10.85 0.82
C PHE A 292 3.11 12.16 0.52
N VAL A 293 1.80 12.22 0.76
CA VAL A 293 1.00 13.45 0.61
C VAL A 293 1.47 14.55 1.56
N LEU A 294 1.91 14.21 2.77
CA LEU A 294 2.39 15.21 3.73
C LEU A 294 3.73 15.82 3.32
N TYR A 295 4.61 15.05 2.68
CA TYR A 295 5.84 15.60 2.08
C TYR A 295 5.52 16.62 0.99
N LEU A 296 4.52 16.33 0.13
CA LEU A 296 4.09 17.27 -0.89
C LEU A 296 3.55 18.57 -0.26
N GLN A 297 2.81 18.47 0.85
CA GLN A 297 2.32 19.64 1.58
C GLN A 297 3.47 20.42 2.24
N ALA A 298 4.47 19.71 2.78
CA ALA A 298 5.66 20.34 3.36
C ALA A 298 6.45 21.14 2.34
N LEU A 299 6.66 20.60 1.15
CA LEU A 299 7.33 21.28 0.01
C LEU A 299 6.54 22.50 -0.48
N ARG A 300 5.22 22.50 -0.33
CA ARG A 300 4.34 23.64 -0.67
C ARG A 300 4.23 24.71 0.42
N GLY A 301 5.11 24.72 1.39
CA GLY A 301 5.21 25.74 2.42
C GLY A 301 4.49 25.44 3.74
N ALA A 302 4.07 24.18 3.97
CA ALA A 302 3.42 23.77 5.22
C ALA A 302 4.19 22.63 5.94
N PRO A 303 5.51 22.76 6.27
CA PRO A 303 6.28 21.68 6.86
C PRO A 303 5.80 21.26 8.24
N ALA A 304 5.19 22.19 8.99
CA ALA A 304 4.63 21.90 10.32
C ALA A 304 3.51 20.84 10.28
N ARG A 305 2.83 20.64 9.15
CA ARG A 305 1.79 19.61 9.01
C ARG A 305 2.36 18.20 9.15
N LEU A 306 3.57 17.96 8.66
CA LEU A 306 4.24 16.67 8.77
C LEU A 306 4.39 16.24 10.23
N ILE A 307 4.85 17.15 11.10
CA ILE A 307 5.09 16.85 12.53
C ILE A 307 3.79 16.90 13.36
N ARG A 308 2.81 17.70 12.93
CA ARG A 308 1.53 17.83 13.65
C ARG A 308 0.53 16.72 13.32
N ASP A 309 0.76 15.95 12.26
CA ASP A 309 -0.11 14.84 11.91
C ASP A 309 -0.12 13.76 13.01
N SER A 310 -1.31 13.29 13.37
CA SER A 310 -1.49 12.33 14.44
C SER A 310 -0.83 10.99 14.13
N GLN A 311 -0.93 10.49 12.88
CA GLN A 311 -0.34 9.21 12.50
C GLN A 311 1.18 9.25 12.57
N VAL A 312 1.79 10.35 12.05
CA VAL A 312 3.25 10.53 12.06
C VAL A 312 3.76 10.54 13.49
N ARG A 313 3.09 11.26 14.39
CA ARG A 313 3.48 11.29 15.81
C ARG A 313 3.38 9.92 16.48
N TRP A 314 2.27 9.20 16.27
CA TRP A 314 2.10 7.87 16.82
C TRP A 314 3.13 6.89 16.25
N PHE A 315 3.37 6.92 14.94
CA PHE A 315 4.37 6.09 14.28
C PHE A 315 5.77 6.33 14.88
N LEU A 316 6.21 7.59 14.98
CA LEU A 316 7.51 7.93 15.53
C LEU A 316 7.62 7.55 17.01
N VAL A 317 6.55 7.73 17.81
CA VAL A 317 6.54 7.31 19.23
C VAL A 317 6.65 5.78 19.34
N ILE A 318 5.91 5.01 18.51
CA ILE A 318 5.99 3.54 18.49
C ILE A 318 7.42 3.11 18.13
N VAL A 319 7.99 3.66 17.05
CA VAL A 319 9.36 3.36 16.63
C VAL A 319 10.35 3.65 17.73
N MET A 320 10.33 4.86 18.30
CA MET A 320 11.26 5.27 19.37
C MET A 320 11.11 4.41 20.63
N LEU A 321 9.88 4.13 21.06
CA LEU A 321 9.62 3.30 22.22
C LEU A 321 10.13 1.87 22.02
N SER A 322 9.88 1.31 20.82
CA SER A 322 10.35 -0.05 20.48
C SER A 322 11.88 -0.12 20.45
N ILE A 323 12.54 0.87 19.86
CA ILE A 323 14.01 0.97 19.88
C ILE A 323 14.51 1.03 21.32
N LEU A 324 13.95 1.88 22.18
CA LEU A 324 14.36 2.02 23.57
C LEU A 324 14.17 0.71 24.35
N VAL A 325 13.00 0.06 24.23
CA VAL A 325 12.72 -1.21 24.92
C VAL A 325 13.72 -2.29 24.50
N MET A 326 13.96 -2.44 23.20
CA MET A 326 14.90 -3.45 22.68
C MET A 326 16.33 -3.13 23.05
N TRP A 327 16.71 -1.86 23.03
CA TRP A 327 18.05 -1.42 23.43
C TRP A 327 18.32 -1.67 24.92
N PHE A 328 17.38 -1.33 25.80
CA PHE A 328 17.51 -1.63 27.23
C PHE A 328 17.56 -3.13 27.52
N TYR A 329 16.76 -3.92 26.81
CA TYR A 329 16.79 -5.37 26.94
C TYR A 329 18.17 -5.93 26.56
N ARG A 330 18.74 -5.51 25.43
CA ARG A 330 20.09 -5.94 25.02
C ARG A 330 21.19 -5.40 25.94
N ALA A 331 21.08 -4.18 26.41
CA ALA A 331 22.02 -3.60 27.33
C ALA A 331 22.08 -4.36 28.69
N GLY A 332 20.94 -4.87 29.15
CA GLY A 332 20.86 -5.69 30.37
C GLY A 332 21.35 -7.13 30.20
N ALA A 333 21.35 -7.65 28.95
CA ALA A 333 21.78 -9.01 28.64
C ALA A 333 23.29 -9.13 28.26
N ALA A 334 23.94 -8.02 27.89
CA ALA A 334 25.31 -8.01 27.39
C ALA A 334 26.31 -7.52 28.45
N GLU A 335 27.33 -8.32 28.71
CA GLU A 335 28.56 -7.91 29.44
C GLU A 335 29.45 -7.07 28.49
N GLY A 336 28.96 -5.90 28.03
CA GLY A 336 29.73 -5.02 27.16
C GLY A 336 29.08 -3.66 26.94
N SER A 337 29.74 -2.70 26.30
CA SER A 337 29.28 -1.32 26.20
C SER A 337 27.88 -1.25 25.54
N ALA A 338 26.87 -0.99 26.33
CA ALA A 338 25.47 -0.86 25.98
C ALA A 338 25.23 0.13 24.81
N PHE A 339 26.09 1.14 24.69
CA PHE A 339 25.99 2.17 23.64
C PHE A 339 26.47 1.71 22.27
N ALA A 340 27.34 0.68 22.18
CA ALA A 340 27.92 0.23 20.92
C ALA A 340 26.89 -0.41 19.96
N ASN A 341 25.71 -0.84 20.44
CA ASN A 341 24.71 -1.57 19.65
C ASN A 341 23.43 -0.80 19.35
N LEU A 342 23.32 0.49 19.70
CA LEU A 342 22.09 1.27 19.44
C LEU A 342 21.77 1.35 17.95
N GLY A 343 22.77 1.50 17.09
CA GLY A 343 22.59 1.57 15.64
C GLY A 343 21.99 0.30 15.07
N GLY A 344 22.55 -0.87 15.40
CA GLY A 344 22.05 -2.17 14.97
C GLY A 344 20.64 -2.47 15.49
N VAL A 345 20.35 -2.13 16.77
CA VAL A 345 19.01 -2.27 17.34
C VAL A 345 18.01 -1.36 16.62
N ALA A 346 18.35 -0.09 16.42
CA ALA A 346 17.48 0.86 15.72
C ALA A 346 17.19 0.40 14.30
N PHE A 347 18.21 -0.06 13.56
CA PHE A 347 18.07 -0.58 12.22
C PHE A 347 17.09 -1.75 12.16
N ASN A 348 17.32 -2.82 12.93
CA ASN A 348 16.50 -4.03 12.85
C ASN A 348 15.07 -3.79 13.35
N VAL A 349 14.88 -2.99 14.41
CA VAL A 349 13.55 -2.60 14.90
C VAL A 349 12.78 -1.80 13.83
N VAL A 350 13.42 -0.80 13.20
CA VAL A 350 12.80 -0.01 12.14
C VAL A 350 12.48 -0.88 10.94
N SER A 351 13.40 -1.77 10.55
CA SER A 351 13.20 -2.70 9.43
C SER A 351 11.97 -3.57 9.63
N VAL A 352 11.77 -4.11 10.84
CA VAL A 352 10.59 -4.93 11.17
C VAL A 352 9.31 -4.10 11.19
N ILE A 353 9.29 -2.95 11.90
CA ILE A 353 8.08 -2.09 11.99
C ILE A 353 7.66 -1.55 10.63
N THR A 354 8.60 -1.17 9.78
CA THR A 354 8.29 -0.70 8.42
C THR A 354 7.92 -1.82 7.48
N GLY A 355 8.14 -3.09 7.87
CA GLY A 355 7.97 -4.25 7.03
C GLY A 355 9.00 -4.32 5.89
N THR A 356 10.13 -3.59 6.00
CA THR A 356 11.18 -3.61 5.00
C THR A 356 11.88 -4.96 4.94
N GLY A 357 12.23 -5.55 6.11
CA GLY A 357 12.81 -6.88 6.16
C GLY A 357 14.32 -6.94 5.93
N TYR A 358 15.02 -5.80 5.85
CA TYR A 358 16.49 -5.79 5.88
C TYR A 358 17.03 -6.28 7.22
N ALA A 359 18.18 -6.93 7.20
CA ALA A 359 18.88 -7.36 8.40
C ALA A 359 20.35 -6.90 8.38
N THR A 360 20.86 -6.51 9.53
CA THR A 360 22.30 -6.30 9.76
C THR A 360 22.88 -7.42 10.61
N GLU A 361 22.06 -8.05 11.43
CA GLU A 361 22.40 -9.18 12.27
C GLU A 361 21.16 -10.06 12.52
N ASP A 362 21.38 -11.30 12.92
CA ASP A 362 20.30 -12.21 13.28
C ASP A 362 19.73 -11.86 14.64
N TYR A 363 18.56 -11.22 14.65
CA TYR A 363 17.87 -10.85 15.90
C TYR A 363 17.22 -12.05 16.61
N SER A 364 17.16 -13.25 16.00
CA SER A 364 16.76 -14.48 16.69
C SER A 364 17.75 -14.83 17.81
N ALA A 365 19.02 -14.47 17.63
CA ALA A 365 20.06 -14.65 18.63
C ALA A 365 19.99 -13.66 19.80
N TRP A 366 19.11 -12.65 19.75
CA TRP A 366 18.97 -11.65 20.84
C TRP A 366 18.23 -12.19 22.06
N GLY A 367 17.59 -13.36 21.94
CA GLY A 367 16.89 -14.05 23.01
C GLY A 367 15.36 -14.06 22.88
N PRO A 368 14.66 -14.85 23.72
CA PRO A 368 13.22 -15.12 23.56
C PRO A 368 12.32 -13.90 23.59
N PHE A 369 12.65 -12.91 24.44
CA PHE A 369 11.88 -11.66 24.49
C PHE A 369 11.99 -10.88 23.20
N ALA A 370 13.19 -10.80 22.61
CA ALA A 370 13.42 -10.09 21.37
C ALA A 370 12.62 -10.72 20.22
N VAL A 371 12.66 -12.04 20.09
CA VAL A 371 11.89 -12.80 19.07
C VAL A 371 10.39 -12.51 19.22
N SER A 372 9.87 -12.63 20.45
CA SER A 372 8.45 -12.35 20.72
C SER A 372 8.08 -10.90 20.43
N ALA A 373 8.91 -9.95 20.85
CA ALA A 373 8.67 -8.52 20.61
C ALA A 373 8.70 -8.19 19.10
N MET A 374 9.68 -8.69 18.35
CA MET A 374 9.76 -8.52 16.89
C MET A 374 8.55 -9.14 16.20
N PHE A 375 8.09 -10.32 16.63
CA PHE A 375 6.87 -10.94 16.11
C PHE A 375 5.65 -10.03 16.25
N PHE A 376 5.45 -9.38 17.41
CA PHE A 376 4.33 -8.44 17.56
C PHE A 376 4.54 -7.13 16.81
N LEU A 377 5.77 -6.65 16.69
CA LEU A 377 6.08 -5.43 15.95
C LEU A 377 5.84 -5.56 14.45
N MET A 378 5.98 -6.75 13.85
CA MET A 378 5.70 -6.98 12.43
C MET A 378 4.24 -6.73 12.03
N PHE A 379 3.29 -6.81 12.98
CA PHE A 379 1.90 -6.46 12.70
C PHE A 379 1.68 -4.94 12.63
N VAL A 380 2.55 -4.14 13.22
CA VAL A 380 2.44 -2.69 13.23
C VAL A 380 3.10 -2.14 11.97
N GLY A 381 2.31 -1.58 11.08
CA GLY A 381 2.82 -0.91 9.88
C GLY A 381 3.01 0.59 10.08
N GLY A 382 3.47 1.29 9.04
CA GLY A 382 3.58 2.75 9.05
C GLY A 382 2.25 3.46 8.83
N CYS A 383 2.33 4.71 8.39
CA CYS A 383 1.17 5.57 8.17
C CYS A 383 0.40 5.17 6.90
N ALA A 384 -0.86 5.54 6.81
CA ALA A 384 -1.62 5.40 5.57
C ALA A 384 -1.06 6.33 4.48
N GLY A 385 -1.00 5.83 3.24
CA GLY A 385 -0.37 6.55 2.14
C GLY A 385 1.16 6.53 2.16
N SER A 386 1.76 5.56 2.87
CA SER A 386 3.17 5.19 2.85
C SER A 386 3.37 3.87 2.09
N THR A 387 4.62 3.51 1.81
CA THR A 387 4.99 2.24 1.15
C THR A 387 4.93 1.03 2.07
N THR A 388 4.99 1.22 3.41
CA THR A 388 5.10 0.14 4.40
C THR A 388 3.96 -0.88 4.34
N CYS A 389 4.26 -2.11 4.70
CA CYS A 389 3.31 -3.19 4.93
C CYS A 389 2.62 -3.08 6.31
N GLY A 390 1.98 -4.15 6.79
CA GLY A 390 1.36 -4.24 8.11
C GLY A 390 0.07 -3.45 8.29
N ILE A 391 -0.44 -3.46 9.51
CA ILE A 391 -1.66 -2.75 9.89
C ILE A 391 -1.31 -1.27 10.09
N LYS A 392 -1.86 -0.39 9.26
CA LYS A 392 -1.56 1.05 9.30
C LYS A 392 -1.93 1.69 10.64
N VAL A 393 -1.05 2.58 11.14
CA VAL A 393 -1.15 3.23 12.45
C VAL A 393 -2.52 3.84 12.73
N PHE A 394 -3.18 4.44 11.74
CA PHE A 394 -4.50 5.07 11.97
C PHE A 394 -5.56 4.08 12.46
N ARG A 395 -5.47 2.79 12.07
CA ARG A 395 -6.41 1.77 12.53
C ARG A 395 -6.24 1.50 14.02
N PHE A 396 -5.01 1.47 14.52
CA PHE A 396 -4.75 1.39 15.96
C PHE A 396 -5.25 2.63 16.71
N GLN A 397 -5.14 3.82 16.10
CA GLN A 397 -5.68 5.06 16.70
C GLN A 397 -7.20 5.02 16.80
N VAL A 398 -7.89 4.58 15.72
CA VAL A 398 -9.36 4.43 15.72
C VAL A 398 -9.77 3.39 16.76
N LEU A 399 -9.11 2.25 16.81
CA LEU A 399 -9.39 1.18 17.79
C LEU A 399 -9.19 1.68 19.22
N TYR A 400 -8.08 2.37 19.49
CA TYR A 400 -7.80 2.97 20.80
C TYR A 400 -8.86 4.01 21.21
N ALA A 401 -9.21 4.92 20.30
CA ALA A 401 -10.24 5.93 20.56
C ALA A 401 -11.61 5.30 20.86
N THR A 402 -11.96 4.23 20.12
CA THR A 402 -13.19 3.47 20.33
C THR A 402 -13.19 2.76 21.67
N ALA A 403 -12.11 2.03 22.00
CA ALA A 403 -11.97 1.33 23.27
C ALA A 403 -12.01 2.31 24.45
N LYS A 404 -11.32 3.44 24.37
CA LYS A 404 -11.38 4.51 25.37
C LYS A 404 -12.81 5.01 25.59
N ASN A 405 -13.55 5.25 24.52
CA ASN A 405 -14.94 5.70 24.62
C ASN A 405 -15.87 4.65 25.23
N GLN A 406 -15.65 3.38 24.92
CA GLN A 406 -16.39 2.27 25.55
C GLN A 406 -16.14 2.25 27.07
N MET A 407 -14.90 2.41 27.50
CA MET A 407 -14.56 2.49 28.94
C MET A 407 -15.25 3.70 29.59
N HIS A 408 -15.27 4.87 28.95
CA HIS A 408 -16.00 6.04 29.49
C HIS A 408 -17.50 5.79 29.59
N ARG A 409 -18.12 5.11 28.62
CA ARG A 409 -19.55 4.74 28.68
C ARG A 409 -19.85 3.78 29.82
N LEU A 410 -18.94 2.84 30.14
CA LEU A 410 -19.10 1.96 31.31
C LEU A 410 -19.06 2.74 32.65
N LEU A 411 -18.23 3.79 32.74
CA LEU A 411 -18.13 4.63 33.92
C LEU A 411 -19.27 5.65 34.02
N GLN A 412 -19.77 6.13 32.88
CA GLN A 412 -20.83 7.13 32.76
C GLN A 412 -21.85 6.72 31.71
N PRO A 413 -22.82 5.81 32.04
CA PRO A 413 -23.75 5.23 31.06
C PRO A 413 -24.62 6.23 30.31
N HIS A 414 -24.91 7.38 30.92
CA HIS A 414 -25.73 8.45 30.33
C HIS A 414 -24.89 9.51 29.58
N GLY A 415 -23.56 9.37 29.56
CA GLY A 415 -22.66 10.27 28.85
C GLY A 415 -22.66 10.06 27.33
N VAL A 416 -22.63 11.14 26.56
CA VAL A 416 -22.43 11.08 25.10
C VAL A 416 -20.95 11.24 24.81
N PHE A 417 -20.28 10.15 24.41
CA PHE A 417 -18.87 10.12 24.06
C PHE A 417 -18.71 9.81 22.58
N ILE A 418 -18.05 10.72 21.86
CA ILE A 418 -17.77 10.59 20.43
C ILE A 418 -16.26 10.34 20.25
N PRO A 419 -15.81 9.32 19.53
CA PRO A 419 -14.40 9.13 19.25
C PRO A 419 -13.90 10.20 18.27
N TYR A 420 -12.68 10.71 18.49
CA TYR A 420 -12.06 11.73 17.64
C TYR A 420 -10.76 11.24 17.02
N TYR A 421 -10.55 11.63 15.77
CA TYR A 421 -9.30 11.47 15.02
C TYR A 421 -8.94 12.80 14.35
N ASN A 422 -7.71 13.31 14.54
CA ASN A 422 -7.27 14.63 14.04
C ASN A 422 -8.30 15.74 14.31
N HIS A 423 -8.83 15.81 15.54
CA HIS A 423 -9.85 16.77 16.00
C HIS A 423 -11.22 16.66 15.32
N ARG A 424 -11.49 15.57 14.58
CA ARG A 424 -12.77 15.30 13.92
C ARG A 424 -13.45 14.10 14.53
N PRO A 425 -14.79 14.10 14.63
CA PRO A 425 -15.51 12.93 15.07
C PRO A 425 -15.35 11.77 14.08
N ILE A 426 -15.14 10.58 14.59
CA ILE A 426 -15.07 9.35 13.79
C ILE A 426 -16.50 8.84 13.57
N PRO A 427 -16.96 8.69 12.30
CA PRO A 427 -18.24 8.07 12.01
C PRO A 427 -18.28 6.60 12.48
N GLU A 428 -19.43 6.14 12.91
CA GLU A 428 -19.62 4.76 13.39
C GLU A 428 -19.26 3.72 12.31
N SER A 429 -19.61 3.99 11.05
CA SER A 429 -19.27 3.13 9.91
C SER A 429 -17.76 2.92 9.72
N VAL A 430 -16.93 3.90 10.11
CA VAL A 430 -15.47 3.79 10.08
C VAL A 430 -15.00 2.85 11.20
N THR A 431 -15.56 3.01 12.39
CA THR A 431 -15.23 2.14 13.52
C THR A 431 -15.55 0.68 13.21
N GLU A 432 -16.77 0.41 12.70
CA GLU A 432 -17.20 -0.94 12.29
C GLU A 432 -16.29 -1.52 11.20
N SER A 433 -15.95 -0.71 10.19
CA SER A 433 -15.06 -1.13 9.11
C SER A 433 -13.65 -1.46 9.62
N VAL A 434 -13.12 -0.71 10.58
CA VAL A 434 -11.81 -0.99 11.21
C VAL A 434 -11.86 -2.25 12.06
N MET A 435 -12.92 -2.44 12.86
CA MET A 435 -13.09 -3.67 13.65
C MET A 435 -13.23 -4.90 12.75
N GLY A 436 -14.04 -4.82 11.69
CA GLY A 436 -14.15 -5.87 10.68
C GLY A 436 -12.82 -6.19 10.00
N PHE A 437 -12.00 -5.18 9.71
CA PHE A 437 -10.66 -5.38 9.18
C PHE A 437 -9.76 -6.16 10.15
N PHE A 438 -9.71 -5.81 11.43
CA PHE A 438 -8.89 -6.54 12.41
C PHE A 438 -9.33 -7.99 12.55
N PHE A 439 -10.65 -8.23 12.57
CA PHE A 439 -11.18 -9.59 12.63
C PHE A 439 -10.78 -10.43 11.42
N LEU A 440 -10.99 -9.90 10.21
CA LEU A 440 -10.64 -10.61 8.97
C LEU A 440 -9.13 -10.80 8.82
N TYR A 441 -8.33 -9.82 9.23
CA TYR A 441 -6.88 -9.93 9.23
C TYR A 441 -6.39 -11.05 10.15
N ALA A 442 -6.86 -11.07 11.40
CA ALA A 442 -6.50 -12.11 12.36
C ALA A 442 -6.99 -13.50 11.92
N LEU A 443 -8.20 -13.59 11.36
CA LEU A 443 -8.74 -14.83 10.82
C LEU A 443 -7.90 -15.34 9.64
N ALA A 444 -7.57 -14.47 8.67
CA ALA A 444 -6.75 -14.84 7.52
C ALA A 444 -5.35 -15.29 7.96
N PHE A 445 -4.72 -14.56 8.88
CA PHE A 445 -3.44 -14.94 9.45
C PHE A 445 -3.50 -16.33 10.11
N ALA A 446 -4.49 -16.58 10.97
CA ALA A 446 -4.63 -17.85 11.64
C ALA A 446 -4.90 -19.01 10.66
N VAL A 447 -5.73 -18.80 9.63
CA VAL A 447 -6.03 -19.83 8.62
C VAL A 447 -4.76 -20.15 7.81
N ILE A 448 -4.02 -19.13 7.35
CA ILE A 448 -2.79 -19.33 6.58
C ILE A 448 -1.73 -20.03 7.42
N ALA A 449 -1.50 -19.61 8.67
CA ALA A 449 -0.55 -20.24 9.59
C ALA A 449 -0.91 -21.71 9.84
N MET A 450 -2.20 -22.03 10.04
CA MET A 450 -2.65 -23.43 10.17
C MET A 450 -2.40 -24.24 8.90
N CYS A 451 -2.67 -23.68 7.72
CA CYS A 451 -2.40 -24.36 6.45
C CYS A 451 -0.89 -24.63 6.26
N LEU A 452 -0.04 -23.67 6.60
CA LEU A 452 1.42 -23.85 6.53
C LEU A 452 1.91 -24.88 7.56
N GLY A 453 1.36 -24.87 8.78
CA GLY A 453 1.63 -25.89 9.79
C GLY A 453 1.23 -27.31 9.35
N LEU A 454 0.11 -27.47 8.60
CA LEU A 454 -0.29 -28.74 7.99
C LEU A 454 0.73 -29.24 6.93
N LEU A 455 1.49 -28.34 6.32
CA LEU A 455 2.58 -28.68 5.39
C LEU A 455 3.89 -29.03 6.11
N GLY A 456 3.92 -29.00 7.45
CA GLY A 456 5.05 -29.41 8.27
C GLY A 456 5.99 -28.29 8.70
N LEU A 457 5.59 -27.02 8.50
CA LEU A 457 6.36 -25.89 9.00
C LEU A 457 6.12 -25.70 10.51
N ASP A 458 7.16 -25.30 11.23
CA ASP A 458 7.04 -24.92 12.65
C ASP A 458 6.30 -23.56 12.81
N PHE A 459 5.82 -23.29 14.01
CA PHE A 459 4.98 -22.12 14.29
C PHE A 459 5.64 -20.77 13.95
N LEU A 460 6.97 -20.65 14.11
CA LEU A 460 7.67 -19.41 13.79
C LEU A 460 7.88 -19.23 12.28
N THR A 461 8.00 -20.33 11.55
CA THR A 461 8.18 -20.33 10.11
C THR A 461 6.85 -20.21 9.37
N ALA A 462 5.74 -20.71 9.95
CA ALA A 462 4.37 -20.65 9.42
C ALA A 462 3.71 -19.30 9.65
#